data_302dead8b6c899835dff52bbb0813c99
#
_entry.id   302dead8b6c899835dff52bbb0813c99
#
_cell.length_a   1.000
_cell.length_b   1.000
_cell.length_c   1.000
_cell.angle_alpha   90.00
_cell.angle_beta   90.00
_cell.angle_gamma   90.00
#
_symmetry.space_group_name_H-M   'P 1'
#
loop_
_entity.id
_entity.type
_entity.pdbx_description
1 polymer ?
#
loop_
_entity_poly.entity_id
_entity_poly.type
_entity_poly.pdbx_seq_one_letter_code
_entity_poly.pdbx_strand_id
1 'polypeptide(L)'
;KTKKTGLVAVIIPNMLNPFFAALTDYIEDALYKKGLKTMLCCSDGIPEKEIAYLNLATQNKVNGIVALTYSDIGNFINPDIPIVVFDRFFENRNIPRVASDNYNGSMMAIEKLLELGCRHPVYIRFHSIFPGESDKRKDGYLAACKKYHITPDFLDMEDCDNFIDMMKQFNISYKTAGENI
;
A
#
# COMPACT_ATOMS: atom_id res chain seq x y z
N LYS A 1 -5.27 32.79 -17.00
CA LYS A 1 -5.91 31.55 -16.50
C LYS A 1 -5.51 30.41 -17.42
N THR A 2 -4.64 29.52 -16.99
CA THR A 2 -4.23 28.33 -17.77
C THR A 2 -5.46 27.42 -17.89
N LYS A 3 -5.85 27.12 -19.13
CA LYS A 3 -7.02 26.27 -19.41
C LYS A 3 -6.67 24.84 -18.96
N LYS A 4 -7.33 24.35 -17.94
CA LYS A 4 -7.18 22.98 -17.46
C LYS A 4 -7.76 22.00 -18.47
N THR A 5 -7.15 20.83 -18.61
CA THR A 5 -7.47 19.87 -19.70
C THR A 5 -8.66 18.97 -19.40
N GLY A 6 -9.15 18.96 -18.17
CA GLY A 6 -10.16 18.00 -17.72
C GLY A 6 -9.59 16.60 -17.44
N LEU A 7 -8.25 16.46 -17.42
CA LEU A 7 -7.56 15.20 -17.14
C LEU A 7 -7.14 15.11 -15.68
N VAL A 8 -7.20 13.91 -15.11
CA VAL A 8 -6.57 13.56 -13.84
C VAL A 8 -5.64 12.38 -14.09
N ALA A 9 -4.39 12.50 -13.68
CA ALA A 9 -3.44 11.40 -13.75
C ALA A 9 -3.68 10.45 -12.57
N VAL A 10 -3.81 9.16 -12.85
CA VAL A 10 -3.92 8.09 -11.86
C VAL A 10 -2.67 7.23 -12.02
N ILE A 11 -1.76 7.31 -11.04
CA ILE A 11 -0.49 6.59 -11.04
C ILE A 11 -0.63 5.40 -10.09
N ILE A 12 -0.45 4.19 -10.60
CA ILE A 12 -0.52 2.94 -9.83
C ILE A 12 0.68 2.06 -10.19
N PRO A 13 1.03 1.08 -9.33
CA PRO A 13 2.10 0.14 -9.67
C PRO A 13 1.78 -0.68 -10.92
N ASN A 14 0.67 -1.39 -10.96
CA ASN A 14 0.26 -2.21 -12.11
C ASN A 14 -1.24 -2.54 -12.06
N MET A 15 -1.77 -3.09 -13.15
CA MET A 15 -3.16 -3.54 -13.26
C MET A 15 -3.36 -5.03 -12.96
N LEU A 16 -2.29 -5.78 -12.69
CA LEU A 16 -2.38 -7.23 -12.45
C LEU A 16 -2.86 -7.53 -11.03
N ASN A 17 -2.61 -6.62 -10.09
CA ASN A 17 -3.13 -6.75 -8.74
C ASN A 17 -4.62 -6.34 -8.71
N PRO A 18 -5.54 -7.25 -8.30
CA PRO A 18 -6.97 -6.96 -8.26
C PRO A 18 -7.35 -5.75 -7.42
N PHE A 19 -6.59 -5.44 -6.36
CA PHE A 19 -6.82 -4.26 -5.55
C PHE A 19 -6.56 -2.97 -6.35
N PHE A 20 -5.46 -2.89 -7.09
CA PHE A 20 -5.15 -1.69 -7.89
C PHE A 20 -6.12 -1.53 -9.06
N ALA A 21 -6.52 -2.64 -9.67
CA ALA A 21 -7.53 -2.63 -10.73
C ALA A 21 -8.87 -2.10 -10.23
N ALA A 22 -9.39 -2.65 -9.13
CA ALA A 22 -10.65 -2.22 -8.53
C ALA A 22 -10.60 -0.76 -8.05
N LEU A 23 -9.49 -0.35 -7.40
CA LEU A 23 -9.29 1.04 -6.97
C LEU A 23 -9.33 2.00 -8.16
N THR A 24 -8.66 1.64 -9.26
CA THR A 24 -8.64 2.45 -10.49
C THR A 24 -10.02 2.60 -11.10
N ASP A 25 -10.80 1.52 -11.15
CA ASP A 25 -12.18 1.51 -11.66
C ASP A 25 -13.08 2.47 -10.83
N TYR A 26 -13.02 2.38 -9.51
CA TYR A 26 -13.77 3.30 -8.64
C TYR A 26 -13.33 4.76 -8.78
N ILE A 27 -12.02 5.02 -8.95
CA ILE A 27 -11.51 6.38 -9.18
C ILE A 27 -12.00 6.92 -10.52
N GLU A 28 -11.92 6.10 -11.58
CA GLU A 28 -12.37 6.47 -12.92
C GLU A 28 -13.84 6.83 -12.93
N ASP A 29 -14.70 5.97 -12.37
CA ASP A 29 -16.14 6.22 -12.28
C ASP A 29 -16.46 7.52 -11.50
N ALA A 30 -15.75 7.76 -10.39
CA ALA A 30 -15.90 8.98 -9.61
C ALA A 30 -15.46 10.24 -10.37
N LEU A 31 -14.39 10.16 -11.16
CA LEU A 31 -13.89 11.25 -12.01
C LEU A 31 -14.85 11.50 -13.18
N TYR A 32 -15.32 10.44 -13.84
CA TYR A 32 -16.28 10.53 -14.94
C TYR A 32 -17.57 11.24 -14.54
N LYS A 33 -18.13 10.90 -13.38
CA LYS A 33 -19.31 11.58 -12.79
C LYS A 33 -19.10 13.08 -12.55
N LYS A 34 -17.86 13.52 -12.45
CA LYS A 34 -17.47 14.94 -12.32
C LYS A 34 -17.07 15.59 -13.64
N GLY A 35 -17.23 14.91 -14.78
CA GLY A 35 -16.86 15.39 -16.10
C GLY A 35 -15.33 15.43 -16.32
N LEU A 36 -14.57 14.69 -15.53
CA LEU A 36 -13.12 14.54 -15.66
C LEU A 36 -12.78 13.25 -16.38
N LYS A 37 -11.62 13.21 -17.02
CA LYS A 37 -11.09 12.05 -17.72
C LYS A 37 -9.87 11.51 -17.00
N THR A 38 -9.67 10.21 -17.02
CA THR A 38 -8.55 9.53 -16.40
C THR A 38 -7.40 9.32 -17.37
N MET A 39 -6.20 9.67 -16.95
CA MET A 39 -4.94 9.28 -17.59
C MET A 39 -4.26 8.24 -16.69
N LEU A 40 -4.38 6.98 -17.06
CA LEU A 40 -3.80 5.88 -16.27
C LEU A 40 -2.30 5.73 -16.58
N CYS A 41 -1.49 5.62 -15.53
CA CYS A 41 -0.04 5.47 -15.57
C CYS A 41 0.38 4.28 -14.68
N CYS A 42 0.97 3.25 -15.29
CA CYS A 42 1.45 2.06 -14.57
C CYS A 42 2.98 2.15 -14.40
N SER A 43 3.42 2.29 -13.15
CA SER A 43 4.84 2.55 -12.85
C SER A 43 5.66 1.28 -12.61
N ASP A 44 5.03 0.14 -12.41
CA ASP A 44 5.64 -1.12 -11.93
C ASP A 44 6.40 -0.97 -10.59
N GLY A 45 6.10 0.10 -9.83
CA GLY A 45 6.82 0.46 -8.62
C GLY A 45 8.23 0.99 -8.87
N ILE A 46 8.55 1.36 -10.12
CA ILE A 46 9.87 1.86 -10.53
C ILE A 46 9.91 3.38 -10.32
N PRO A 47 10.82 3.91 -9.46
CA PRO A 47 10.89 5.33 -9.12
C PRO A 47 11.02 6.25 -10.33
N GLU A 48 11.84 5.87 -11.29
CA GLU A 48 12.10 6.64 -12.51
C GLU A 48 10.82 6.78 -13.36
N LYS A 49 10.01 5.72 -13.44
CA LYS A 49 8.70 5.77 -14.12
C LYS A 49 7.72 6.67 -13.38
N GLU A 50 7.68 6.60 -12.05
CA GLU A 50 6.81 7.47 -11.24
C GLU A 50 7.16 8.95 -11.47
N ILE A 51 8.45 9.30 -11.45
CA ILE A 51 8.94 10.65 -11.74
C ILE A 51 8.60 11.06 -13.19
N ALA A 52 8.79 10.19 -14.16
CA ALA A 52 8.44 10.46 -15.57
C ALA A 52 6.93 10.74 -15.71
N TYR A 53 6.06 10.04 -15.00
CA TYR A 53 4.62 10.27 -15.02
C TYR A 53 4.21 11.56 -14.30
N LEU A 54 4.90 11.98 -13.24
CA LEU A 54 4.70 13.30 -12.64
C LEU A 54 5.04 14.42 -13.63
N ASN A 55 6.14 14.27 -14.36
CA ASN A 55 6.53 15.20 -15.41
C ASN A 55 5.52 15.22 -16.55
N LEU A 56 5.05 14.05 -17.00
CA LEU A 56 4.01 13.92 -18.02
C LEU A 56 2.71 14.60 -17.60
N ALA A 57 2.29 14.43 -16.35
CA ALA A 57 1.12 15.08 -15.77
C ALA A 57 1.26 16.61 -15.80
N THR A 58 2.46 17.12 -15.48
CA THR A 58 2.78 18.55 -15.54
C THR A 58 2.72 19.08 -16.98
N GLN A 59 3.32 18.38 -17.94
CA GLN A 59 3.32 18.75 -19.37
C GLN A 59 1.91 18.77 -19.94
N ASN A 60 1.07 17.82 -19.56
CA ASN A 60 -0.33 17.73 -20.00
C ASN A 60 -1.27 18.65 -19.20
N LYS A 61 -0.78 19.46 -18.26
CA LYS A 61 -1.58 20.40 -17.47
C LYS A 61 -2.81 19.74 -16.85
N VAL A 62 -2.61 18.57 -16.23
CA VAL A 62 -3.71 17.82 -15.61
C VAL A 62 -4.37 18.63 -14.48
N ASN A 63 -5.60 18.30 -14.19
CA ASN A 63 -6.38 18.94 -13.12
C ASN A 63 -5.91 18.52 -11.72
N GLY A 64 -5.36 17.32 -11.63
CA GLY A 64 -4.87 16.73 -10.39
C GLY A 64 -4.21 15.39 -10.63
N ILE A 65 -3.63 14.85 -9.56
CA ILE A 65 -2.96 13.55 -9.56
C ILE A 65 -3.55 12.72 -8.41
N VAL A 66 -3.84 11.45 -8.67
CA VAL A 66 -4.10 10.42 -7.67
C VAL A 66 -2.96 9.42 -7.78
N ALA A 67 -2.19 9.21 -6.72
CA ALA A 67 -1.02 8.35 -6.78
C ALA A 67 -1.03 7.28 -5.69
N LEU A 68 -0.79 6.04 -6.10
CA LEU A 68 -0.42 4.93 -5.26
C LEU A 68 1.04 4.60 -5.62
N THR A 69 1.96 4.97 -4.74
CA THR A 69 3.41 4.92 -4.99
C THR A 69 4.13 4.21 -3.86
N TYR A 70 5.22 3.54 -4.21
CA TYR A 70 6.13 2.90 -3.25
C TYR A 70 7.48 3.64 -3.15
N SER A 71 7.67 4.71 -3.92
CA SER A 71 8.92 5.47 -3.97
C SER A 71 8.80 6.83 -3.26
N ASP A 72 9.94 7.40 -2.86
CA ASP A 72 9.97 8.77 -2.36
C ASP A 72 10.01 9.78 -3.51
N ILE A 73 8.83 10.03 -4.07
CA ILE A 73 8.64 11.01 -5.15
C ILE A 73 8.33 12.43 -4.67
N GLY A 74 8.34 12.65 -3.34
CA GLY A 74 7.91 13.91 -2.74
C GLY A 74 8.57 15.15 -3.37
N ASN A 75 9.86 15.09 -3.65
CA ASN A 75 10.63 16.22 -4.21
C ASN A 75 10.31 16.51 -5.69
N PHE A 76 9.68 15.59 -6.40
CA PHE A 76 9.35 15.71 -7.83
C PHE A 76 7.90 16.15 -8.09
N ILE A 77 7.10 16.31 -7.03
CA ILE A 77 5.71 16.73 -7.13
C ILE A 77 5.67 18.24 -7.42
N ASN A 78 5.03 18.61 -8.53
CA ASN A 78 4.78 20.00 -8.87
C ASN A 78 3.74 20.60 -7.87
N PRO A 79 4.08 21.65 -7.09
CA PRO A 79 3.18 22.24 -6.11
C PRO A 79 1.93 22.89 -6.71
N ASP A 80 1.93 23.21 -7.99
CA ASP A 80 0.78 23.82 -8.68
C ASP A 80 -0.29 22.80 -9.08
N ILE A 81 0.00 21.49 -8.98
CA ILE A 81 -0.93 20.42 -9.32
C ILE A 81 -1.40 19.75 -8.02
N PRO A 82 -2.70 19.79 -7.72
CA PRO A 82 -3.25 19.05 -6.59
C PRO A 82 -2.95 17.57 -6.70
N ILE A 83 -2.47 16.96 -5.61
CA ILE A 83 -2.22 15.53 -5.54
C ILE A 83 -2.85 14.94 -4.29
N VAL A 84 -3.37 13.72 -4.42
CA VAL A 84 -3.81 12.85 -3.31
C VAL A 84 -3.07 11.54 -3.43
N VAL A 85 -2.57 11.01 -2.31
CA VAL A 85 -1.87 9.73 -2.28
C VAL A 85 -2.63 8.68 -1.48
N PHE A 86 -2.44 7.41 -1.84
CA PHE A 86 -2.98 6.27 -1.11
C PHE A 86 -1.88 5.58 -0.31
N ASP A 87 -2.19 5.26 0.96
CA ASP A 87 -1.36 4.47 1.87
C ASP A 87 0.10 4.94 1.98
N ARG A 88 0.40 6.19 1.60
CA ARG A 88 1.74 6.76 1.61
C ARG A 88 1.80 8.01 2.47
N PHE A 89 2.92 8.21 3.16
CA PHE A 89 3.25 9.40 3.92
C PHE A 89 4.53 10.02 3.38
N PHE A 90 4.54 11.36 3.23
CA PHE A 90 5.73 12.13 2.86
C PHE A 90 6.03 13.10 3.99
N GLU A 91 7.13 12.86 4.71
CA GLU A 91 7.47 13.60 5.95
C GLU A 91 7.57 15.11 5.76
N ASN A 92 8.07 15.54 4.62
CA ASN A 92 8.37 16.94 4.34
C ASN A 92 7.27 17.69 3.58
N ARG A 93 6.10 17.09 3.36
CA ARG A 93 5.01 17.71 2.60
C ARG A 93 3.64 17.36 3.16
N ASN A 94 2.82 18.38 3.33
CA ASN A 94 1.41 18.20 3.71
C ASN A 94 0.58 17.80 2.47
N ILE A 95 0.74 16.56 2.02
CA ILE A 95 -0.01 16.00 0.89
C ILE A 95 -1.24 15.27 1.44
N PRO A 96 -2.45 15.59 0.97
CA PRO A 96 -3.65 14.84 1.32
C PRO A 96 -3.48 13.35 1.03
N ARG A 97 -3.87 12.54 1.99
CA ARG A 97 -3.78 11.09 1.86
C ARG A 97 -5.08 10.41 2.20
N VAL A 98 -5.33 9.31 1.51
CA VAL A 98 -6.37 8.33 1.84
C VAL A 98 -5.67 7.07 2.32
N ALA A 99 -6.03 6.58 3.49
CA ALA A 99 -5.46 5.36 4.05
C ALA A 99 -6.54 4.58 4.79
N SER A 100 -6.39 3.26 4.84
CA SER A 100 -7.19 2.39 5.69
C SER A 100 -6.73 2.53 7.15
N ASP A 101 -7.61 2.22 8.10
CA ASP A 101 -7.21 2.07 9.51
C ASP A 101 -6.46 0.74 9.68
N ASN A 102 -5.22 0.73 9.23
CA ASN A 102 -4.38 -0.46 9.15
C ASN A 102 -4.04 -1.05 10.53
N TYR A 103 -3.93 -0.20 11.55
CA TYR A 103 -3.67 -0.65 12.92
C TYR A 103 -4.86 -1.43 13.49
N ASN A 104 -6.04 -0.81 13.52
CA ASN A 104 -7.24 -1.46 14.03
C ASN A 104 -7.69 -2.61 13.14
N GLY A 105 -7.55 -2.49 11.81
CA GLY A 105 -7.84 -3.58 10.89
C GLY A 105 -7.00 -4.83 11.16
N SER A 106 -5.72 -4.66 11.49
CA SER A 106 -4.84 -5.76 11.87
C SER A 106 -5.25 -6.37 13.22
N MET A 107 -5.57 -5.54 14.22
CA MET A 107 -6.10 -6.02 15.50
C MET A 107 -7.36 -6.85 15.32
N MET A 108 -8.33 -6.34 14.56
CA MET A 108 -9.59 -7.05 14.26
C MET A 108 -9.35 -8.39 13.56
N ALA A 109 -8.38 -8.46 12.64
CA ALA A 109 -8.03 -9.70 11.96
C ALA A 109 -7.52 -10.76 12.93
N ILE A 110 -6.64 -10.38 13.87
CA ILE A 110 -6.14 -11.30 14.89
C ILE A 110 -7.26 -11.71 15.83
N GLU A 111 -8.09 -10.78 16.30
CA GLU A 111 -9.26 -11.09 17.13
C GLU A 111 -10.16 -12.12 16.46
N LYS A 112 -10.40 -11.93 15.15
CA LYS A 112 -11.23 -12.88 14.39
C LYS A 112 -10.59 -14.25 14.25
N LEU A 113 -9.28 -14.33 14.04
CA LEU A 113 -8.57 -15.61 14.01
C LEU A 113 -8.66 -16.35 15.35
N LEU A 114 -8.56 -15.64 16.47
CA LEU A 114 -8.70 -16.23 17.82
C LEU A 114 -10.13 -16.73 18.08
N GLU A 115 -11.14 -15.95 17.68
CA GLU A 115 -12.54 -16.39 17.76
C GLU A 115 -12.80 -17.68 16.96
N LEU A 116 -12.09 -17.85 15.84
CA LEU A 116 -12.17 -19.06 15.00
C LEU A 116 -11.33 -20.23 15.54
N GLY A 117 -10.69 -20.07 16.69
CA GLY A 117 -9.92 -21.12 17.37
C GLY A 117 -8.43 -21.16 16.99
N CYS A 118 -7.92 -20.19 16.21
CA CYS A 118 -6.50 -20.07 15.94
C CYS A 118 -5.78 -19.66 17.23
N ARG A 119 -4.76 -20.41 17.63
CA ARG A 119 -3.99 -20.13 18.88
C ARG A 119 -2.66 -19.41 18.61
N HIS A 120 -2.14 -19.53 17.40
CA HIS A 120 -0.83 -19.01 16.99
C HIS A 120 -0.95 -18.27 15.67
N PRO A 121 -1.55 -17.05 15.64
CA PRO A 121 -1.61 -16.25 14.45
C PRO A 121 -0.21 -15.72 14.10
N VAL A 122 0.17 -15.85 12.84
CA VAL A 122 1.47 -15.41 12.31
C VAL A 122 1.27 -14.22 11.40
N TYR A 123 2.14 -13.23 11.51
CA TYR A 123 2.15 -12.06 10.63
C TYR A 123 3.24 -12.19 9.58
N ILE A 124 2.88 -12.08 8.31
CA ILE A 124 3.81 -12.16 7.18
C ILE A 124 3.68 -10.90 6.35
N ARG A 125 4.81 -10.26 6.02
CA ARG A 125 4.84 -9.13 5.11
C ARG A 125 6.12 -9.06 4.29
N PHE A 126 6.06 -8.30 3.20
CA PHE A 126 7.23 -7.74 2.56
C PHE A 126 7.58 -6.40 3.23
N HIS A 127 8.84 -6.29 3.65
CA HIS A 127 9.34 -5.07 4.28
C HIS A 127 9.47 -3.96 3.22
N SER A 128 8.97 -2.78 3.55
CA SER A 128 9.24 -1.59 2.74
C SER A 128 10.41 -0.82 3.36
N ILE A 129 11.39 -0.45 2.56
CA ILE A 129 12.50 0.42 3.00
C ILE A 129 12.02 1.80 3.46
N PHE A 130 10.81 2.19 3.08
CA PHE A 130 10.21 3.44 3.53
C PHE A 130 9.10 3.18 4.54
N PRO A 131 9.02 3.94 5.64
CA PRO A 131 7.92 3.85 6.59
C PRO A 131 6.56 4.04 5.91
N GLY A 132 5.58 3.23 6.29
CA GLY A 132 4.28 3.27 5.64
C GLY A 132 3.17 2.56 6.41
N GLU A 133 2.05 2.38 5.74
CA GLU A 133 0.87 1.77 6.32
C GLU A 133 1.05 0.28 6.65
N SER A 134 2.02 -0.40 6.02
CA SER A 134 2.39 -1.77 6.39
C SER A 134 2.97 -1.88 7.80
N ASP A 135 3.66 -0.84 8.27
CA ASP A 135 4.19 -0.81 9.64
C ASP A 135 3.06 -0.73 10.66
N LYS A 136 2.03 0.06 10.39
CA LYS A 136 0.84 0.13 11.25
C LYS A 136 0.11 -1.20 11.37
N ARG A 137 0.10 -2.00 10.29
CA ARG A 137 -0.45 -3.36 10.36
C ARG A 137 0.37 -4.25 11.29
N LYS A 138 1.70 -4.16 11.24
CA LYS A 138 2.59 -4.87 12.17
C LYS A 138 2.36 -4.42 13.60
N ASP A 139 2.26 -3.11 13.83
CA ASP A 139 2.00 -2.55 15.16
C ASP A 139 0.65 -3.04 15.72
N GLY A 140 -0.40 -3.08 14.90
CA GLY A 140 -1.70 -3.63 15.26
C GLY A 140 -1.64 -5.12 15.62
N TYR A 141 -0.88 -5.92 14.85
CA TYR A 141 -0.61 -7.31 15.16
C TYR A 141 0.07 -7.47 16.53
N LEU A 142 1.17 -6.72 16.75
CA LEU A 142 1.91 -6.78 18.01
C LEU A 142 1.05 -6.35 19.22
N ALA A 143 0.21 -5.32 19.02
CA ALA A 143 -0.72 -4.87 20.05
C ALA A 143 -1.78 -5.94 20.39
N ALA A 144 -2.30 -6.63 19.37
CA ALA A 144 -3.22 -7.75 19.57
C ALA A 144 -2.54 -8.91 20.31
N CYS A 145 -1.32 -9.28 19.92
CA CYS A 145 -0.55 -10.32 20.61
C CYS A 145 -0.35 -9.97 22.09
N LYS A 146 0.00 -8.72 22.38
CA LYS A 146 0.13 -8.24 23.76
C LYS A 146 -1.20 -8.31 24.52
N LYS A 147 -2.30 -7.89 23.91
CA LYS A 147 -3.64 -7.89 24.52
C LYS A 147 -4.10 -9.30 24.90
N TYR A 148 -3.80 -10.28 24.06
CA TYR A 148 -4.24 -11.67 24.22
C TYR A 148 -3.17 -12.60 24.78
N HIS A 149 -2.03 -12.06 25.24
CA HIS A 149 -0.91 -12.82 25.82
C HIS A 149 -0.35 -13.90 24.89
N ILE A 150 -0.29 -13.59 23.60
CA ILE A 150 0.27 -14.47 22.55
C ILE A 150 1.72 -14.05 22.30
N THR A 151 2.62 -15.02 22.20
CA THR A 151 3.99 -14.73 21.75
C THR A 151 3.94 -14.32 20.27
N PRO A 152 4.43 -13.11 19.92
CA PRO A 152 4.43 -12.67 18.52
C PRO A 152 5.33 -13.57 17.66
N ASP A 153 4.83 -13.94 16.50
CA ASP A 153 5.57 -14.67 15.49
C ASP A 153 5.36 -14.02 14.13
N PHE A 154 6.42 -13.53 13.49
CA PHE A 154 6.31 -12.81 12.25
C PHE A 154 7.47 -13.04 11.31
N LEU A 155 7.17 -13.04 10.02
CA LEU A 155 8.12 -13.12 8.93
C LEU A 155 8.13 -11.78 8.18
N ASP A 156 9.25 -11.07 8.29
CA ASP A 156 9.50 -9.77 7.63
C ASP A 156 10.48 -10.00 6.49
N MET A 157 10.02 -9.97 5.25
CA MET A 157 10.79 -10.34 4.06
C MET A 157 11.21 -9.09 3.30
N GLU A 158 12.46 -9.07 2.84
CA GLU A 158 13.02 -7.94 2.08
C GLU A 158 12.68 -8.00 0.59
N ASP A 159 12.57 -9.20 0.03
CA ASP A 159 12.22 -9.40 -1.38
C ASP A 159 11.28 -10.61 -1.61
N CYS A 160 10.76 -10.74 -2.84
CA CYS A 160 9.86 -11.80 -3.25
C CYS A 160 10.57 -13.05 -3.76
N ASP A 161 11.86 -12.96 -4.08
CA ASP A 161 12.54 -14.01 -4.85
C ASP A 161 12.73 -15.28 -4.03
N ASN A 162 12.85 -15.15 -2.72
CA ASN A 162 13.01 -16.25 -1.77
C ASN A 162 11.72 -16.60 -0.99
N PHE A 163 10.56 -16.01 -1.35
CA PHE A 163 9.32 -16.18 -0.59
C PHE A 163 8.95 -17.63 -0.34
N ILE A 164 8.96 -18.47 -1.39
CA ILE A 164 8.58 -19.88 -1.29
C ILE A 164 9.53 -20.66 -0.36
N ASP A 165 10.81 -20.38 -0.43
CA ASP A 165 11.81 -21.08 0.39
C ASP A 165 11.76 -20.61 1.85
N MET A 166 11.55 -19.33 2.09
CA MET A 166 11.31 -18.79 3.43
C MET A 166 10.02 -19.37 4.04
N MET A 167 8.93 -19.46 3.26
CA MET A 167 7.68 -20.08 3.71
C MET A 167 7.84 -21.57 4.00
N LYS A 168 8.63 -22.29 3.22
CA LYS A 168 8.95 -23.71 3.49
C LYS A 168 9.73 -23.86 4.81
N GLN A 169 10.75 -23.05 5.03
CA GLN A 169 11.53 -23.06 6.28
C GLN A 169 10.63 -22.72 7.48
N PHE A 170 9.81 -21.70 7.36
CA PHE A 170 8.85 -21.31 8.37
C PHE A 170 7.85 -22.43 8.69
N ASN A 171 7.27 -23.07 7.68
CA ASN A 171 6.33 -24.19 7.82
C ASN A 171 6.99 -25.43 8.42
N ILE A 172 8.25 -25.73 8.09
CA ILE A 172 9.02 -26.84 8.67
C ILE A 172 9.27 -26.57 10.14
N SER A 173 9.70 -25.38 10.51
CA SER A 173 9.93 -24.99 11.91
C SER A 173 8.64 -25.08 12.74
N TYR A 174 7.49 -24.73 12.14
CA TYR A 174 6.20 -24.80 12.79
C TYR A 174 5.68 -26.23 12.97
N LYS A 175 5.87 -27.10 11.97
CA LYS A 175 5.49 -28.52 12.09
C LYS A 175 6.28 -29.25 13.17
N THR A 176 7.58 -28.96 13.29
CA THR A 176 8.44 -29.56 14.32
C THR A 176 8.08 -29.08 15.73
N ALA A 177 7.63 -27.85 15.89
CA ALA A 177 7.16 -27.33 17.17
C ALA A 177 5.76 -27.87 17.55
N GLY A 178 4.92 -28.19 16.57
CA GLY A 178 3.56 -28.72 16.79
C GLY A 178 3.49 -30.23 17.07
N GLU A 179 4.54 -30.98 16.74
CA GLU A 179 4.63 -32.41 17.02
C GLU A 179 4.94 -32.75 18.49
N ASN A 180 5.17 -31.72 19.32
CA ASN A 180 5.47 -31.86 20.74
C ASN A 180 4.32 -31.40 21.65
N ILE A 181 3.07 -31.39 21.17
CA ILE A 181 1.88 -31.12 21.98
C ILE A 181 0.97 -32.36 22.03
#